data_aafe9336c047a65c9fc26095f632d13a
#
_entry.id   aafe9336c047a65c9fc26095f632d13a
#
_cell.length_a   1.000
_cell.length_b   1.000
_cell.length_c   1.000
_cell.angle_alpha   90.00
_cell.angle_beta   90.00
_cell.angle_gamma   90.00
#
_symmetry.space_group_name_H-M   'P 1'
#
loop_
_entity.id
_entity.type
_entity.pdbx_description
1 polymer ?
#
loop_
_entity_poly.entity_id
_entity_poly.type
_entity_poly.pdbx_seq_one_letter_code
_entity_poly.pdbx_strand_id
1 'polypeptide(L)'
;FQVVVFSINILVRKMRWILGALFFRKKWSISTANKSINDVMADSDLSHNSTRLHTPKEFAFAADPFFLQDGSIICEVVEKGSNIGNLAIAANENLVIIDSPHLEKTKHNSFPFVSNIEGLNFLMPEMASRGQQRLYEIDANNQIVRSFPLTGLEHETLIDPIITVQDGTIWLFAGKLGSDLDCLFLWLSKSIHEPFEEHKLNPIVCSPKFARNA
;
A
#
# COMPACT_ATOMS: atom_id res chain seq x y z
N PHE A 1 -32.15 -16.64 -6.71
CA PHE A 1 -32.30 -15.69 -5.60
C PHE A 1 -30.94 -15.08 -5.20
N GLN A 2 -29.89 -15.87 -5.01
CA GLN A 2 -28.55 -15.38 -4.64
C GLN A 2 -27.91 -14.44 -5.68
N VAL A 3 -28.05 -14.73 -6.97
CA VAL A 3 -27.51 -13.89 -8.06
C VAL A 3 -28.15 -12.51 -8.09
N VAL A 4 -29.47 -12.43 -7.84
CA VAL A 4 -30.20 -11.15 -7.81
C VAL A 4 -29.79 -10.32 -6.60
N VAL A 5 -29.62 -10.93 -5.44
CA VAL A 5 -29.14 -10.25 -4.21
C VAL A 5 -27.71 -9.72 -4.39
N PHE A 6 -26.84 -10.50 -5.03
CA PHE A 6 -25.47 -10.08 -5.35
C PHE A 6 -25.44 -8.87 -6.30
N SER A 7 -26.24 -8.91 -7.35
CA SER A 7 -26.34 -7.81 -8.33
C SER A 7 -26.90 -6.52 -7.71
N ILE A 8 -27.88 -6.63 -6.81
CA ILE A 8 -28.45 -5.48 -6.06
C ILE A 8 -27.39 -4.87 -5.15
N ASN A 9 -26.62 -5.69 -4.45
CA ASN A 9 -25.54 -5.20 -3.57
C ASN A 9 -24.45 -4.45 -4.33
N ILE A 10 -24.07 -4.94 -5.52
CA ILE A 10 -23.11 -4.24 -6.39
C ILE A 10 -23.67 -2.89 -6.84
N LEU A 11 -24.94 -2.84 -7.24
CA LEU A 11 -25.59 -1.61 -7.69
C LEU A 11 -25.68 -0.58 -6.57
N VAL A 12 -26.09 -0.99 -5.38
CA VAL A 12 -26.16 -0.12 -4.19
C VAL A 12 -24.78 0.39 -3.81
N ARG A 13 -23.73 -0.45 -3.89
CA ARG A 13 -22.34 -0.06 -3.61
C ARG A 13 -21.83 0.96 -4.63
N LYS A 14 -22.08 0.75 -5.94
CA LYS A 14 -21.76 1.73 -7.00
C LYS A 14 -22.49 3.04 -6.83
N MET A 15 -23.79 3.03 -6.48
CA MET A 15 -24.57 4.24 -6.20
C MET A 15 -24.02 4.99 -4.97
N ARG A 16 -23.70 4.30 -3.87
CA ARG A 16 -23.07 4.92 -2.70
C ARG A 16 -21.70 5.53 -3.04
N TRP A 17 -20.90 4.88 -3.89
CA TRP A 17 -19.63 5.41 -4.35
C TRP A 17 -19.82 6.67 -5.19
N ILE A 18 -20.75 6.68 -6.15
CA ILE A 18 -21.08 7.86 -7.00
C ILE A 18 -21.59 9.02 -6.13
N LEU A 19 -22.53 8.76 -5.24
CA LEU A 19 -23.05 9.79 -4.32
C LEU A 19 -21.95 10.29 -3.39
N GLY A 20 -21.10 9.40 -2.88
CA GLY A 20 -19.92 9.77 -2.09
C GLY A 20 -18.96 10.67 -2.86
N ALA A 21 -18.67 10.34 -4.12
CA ALA A 21 -17.79 11.14 -4.96
C ALA A 21 -18.38 12.52 -5.33
N LEU A 22 -19.71 12.61 -5.49
CA LEU A 22 -20.41 13.86 -5.83
C LEU A 22 -20.59 14.81 -4.63
N PHE A 23 -20.85 14.26 -3.44
CA PHE A 23 -21.25 15.07 -2.28
C PHE A 23 -20.21 15.10 -1.16
N PHE A 24 -19.24 14.18 -1.13
CA PHE A 24 -18.23 14.09 -0.08
C PHE A 24 -16.83 14.01 -0.67
N ARG A 25 -16.07 15.08 -0.55
CA ARG A 25 -14.62 15.02 -0.81
C ARG A 25 -13.94 14.33 0.38
N LYS A 26 -13.54 13.08 0.21
CA LYS A 26 -12.68 12.40 1.18
C LYS A 26 -11.35 13.17 1.27
N LYS A 27 -11.03 13.66 2.46
CA LYS A 27 -9.70 14.21 2.74
C LYS A 27 -8.95 13.17 3.57
N TRP A 28 -7.92 12.60 2.99
CA TRP A 28 -7.00 11.73 3.71
C TRP A 28 -5.95 12.58 4.41
N SER A 29 -5.59 12.20 5.62
CA SER A 29 -4.50 12.80 6.40
C SER A 29 -3.91 11.74 7.31
N ILE A 30 -2.63 11.87 7.59
CA ILE A 30 -1.88 10.97 8.45
C ILE A 30 -1.85 11.54 9.86
N SER A 31 -2.02 10.68 10.86
CA SER A 31 -1.77 10.99 12.26
C SER A 31 -0.93 9.89 12.89
N THR A 32 -0.08 10.25 13.82
CA THR A 32 0.70 9.32 14.64
C THR A 32 0.17 9.32 16.05
N ALA A 33 0.17 8.17 16.71
CA ALA A 33 -0.16 8.05 18.12
C ALA A 33 0.97 7.31 18.85
N ASN A 34 1.33 7.77 20.03
CA ASN A 34 2.31 7.06 20.87
C ASN A 34 1.61 5.98 21.69
N LYS A 35 1.12 4.95 20.99
CA LYS A 35 0.46 3.77 21.55
C LYS A 35 1.03 2.51 20.90
N SER A 36 1.16 1.44 21.67
CA SER A 36 1.47 0.13 21.08
C SER A 36 0.27 -0.41 20.31
N ILE A 37 0.49 -1.36 19.39
CA ILE A 37 -0.61 -2.02 18.68
C ILE A 37 -1.57 -2.72 19.65
N ASN A 38 -1.06 -3.28 20.75
CA ASN A 38 -1.89 -3.93 21.76
C ASN A 38 -2.79 -2.92 22.49
N ASP A 39 -2.30 -1.72 22.77
CA ASP A 39 -3.10 -0.65 23.38
C ASP A 39 -4.20 -0.17 22.42
N VAL A 40 -3.88 -0.06 21.12
CA VAL A 40 -4.85 0.29 20.07
C VAL A 40 -5.92 -0.80 19.92
N MET A 41 -5.54 -2.07 20.02
CA MET A 41 -6.48 -3.19 19.96
C MET A 41 -7.39 -3.24 21.21
N ALA A 42 -6.90 -2.82 22.36
CA ALA A 42 -7.68 -2.77 23.62
C ALA A 42 -8.58 -1.52 23.70
N ASP A 43 -8.10 -0.39 23.18
CA ASP A 43 -8.81 0.89 23.18
C ASP A 43 -8.58 1.60 21.84
N SER A 44 -9.58 1.54 20.98
CA SER A 44 -9.53 2.14 19.63
C SER A 44 -9.65 3.67 19.62
N ASP A 45 -9.84 4.33 20.77
CA ASP A 45 -9.88 5.79 20.83
C ASP A 45 -8.46 6.38 20.76
N LEU A 46 -8.10 6.87 19.59
CA LEU A 46 -6.84 7.56 19.30
C LEU A 46 -6.96 9.10 19.40
N SER A 47 -8.16 9.63 19.68
CA SER A 47 -8.44 11.07 19.57
C SER A 47 -7.61 11.94 20.51
N HIS A 48 -7.27 11.43 21.71
CA HIS A 48 -6.60 12.21 22.74
C HIS A 48 -5.07 12.20 22.68
N ASN A 49 -4.45 11.26 21.92
CA ASN A 49 -3.00 11.04 21.91
C ASN A 49 -2.42 10.99 20.47
N SER A 50 -3.12 11.55 19.51
CA SER A 50 -2.64 11.56 18.13
C SER A 50 -2.13 12.94 17.73
N THR A 51 -0.99 12.95 17.03
CA THR A 51 -0.42 14.14 16.39
C THR A 51 -0.63 14.02 14.89
N ARG A 52 -1.31 15.00 14.31
CA ARG A 52 -1.56 15.03 12.88
C ARG A 52 -0.32 15.49 12.13
N LEU A 53 0.10 14.72 11.14
CA LEU A 53 1.17 15.12 10.23
C LEU A 53 0.70 16.31 9.37
N HIS A 54 1.53 17.36 9.33
CA HIS A 54 1.25 18.49 8.47
C HIS A 54 1.30 18.09 6.99
N THR A 55 0.22 18.34 6.27
CA THR A 55 0.17 18.13 4.82
C THR A 55 0.29 19.49 4.14
N PRO A 56 1.41 19.79 3.47
CA PRO A 56 1.64 21.05 2.77
C PRO A 56 0.52 21.35 1.75
N LYS A 57 0.32 22.64 1.49
CA LYS A 57 -0.82 23.14 0.69
C LYS A 57 -0.79 22.69 -0.78
N GLU A 58 0.36 22.32 -1.31
CA GLU A 58 0.57 21.78 -2.65
C GLU A 58 -0.04 20.40 -2.83
N PHE A 59 -0.15 19.62 -1.77
CA PHE A 59 -0.76 18.29 -1.83
C PHE A 59 -2.28 18.32 -1.65
N ALA A 60 -2.96 17.49 -2.41
CA ALA A 60 -4.39 17.25 -2.28
C ALA A 60 -4.69 16.37 -1.06
N PHE A 61 -3.82 15.38 -0.81
CA PHE A 61 -3.85 14.50 0.37
C PHE A 61 -2.51 13.81 0.60
N ALA A 62 -2.38 13.18 1.78
CA ALA A 62 -1.37 12.20 2.13
C ALA A 62 -2.06 10.97 2.73
N ALA A 63 -1.61 9.76 2.36
CA ALA A 63 -2.22 8.48 2.74
C ALA A 63 -1.17 7.37 2.88
N ASP A 64 -1.60 6.19 3.33
CA ASP A 64 -0.85 4.93 3.39
C ASP A 64 0.53 5.08 4.05
N PRO A 65 0.58 5.47 5.35
CA PRO A 65 1.83 5.69 6.04
C PRO A 65 2.49 4.36 6.47
N PHE A 66 3.80 4.27 6.27
CA PHE A 66 4.65 3.22 6.84
C PHE A 66 5.84 3.83 7.55
N PHE A 67 6.35 3.16 8.59
CA PHE A 67 7.57 3.56 9.26
C PHE A 67 8.79 3.02 8.55
N LEU A 68 9.78 3.88 8.35
CA LEU A 68 11.13 3.52 7.96
C LEU A 68 11.94 3.10 9.20
N GLN A 69 13.12 2.51 8.99
CA GLN A 69 13.92 1.96 10.08
C GLN A 69 14.38 3.02 11.09
N ASP A 70 14.60 4.24 10.66
CA ASP A 70 14.98 5.39 11.49
C ASP A 70 13.78 6.03 12.23
N GLY A 71 12.58 5.48 12.06
CA GLY A 71 11.34 5.99 12.63
C GLY A 71 10.69 7.12 11.84
N SER A 72 11.27 7.55 10.72
CA SER A 72 10.59 8.47 9.81
C SER A 72 9.42 7.79 9.09
N ILE A 73 8.52 8.58 8.52
CA ILE A 73 7.32 8.07 7.86
C ILE A 73 7.46 8.25 6.36
N ILE A 74 7.29 7.16 5.61
CA ILE A 74 7.06 7.19 4.17
C ILE A 74 5.56 7.07 3.90
N CYS A 75 5.04 7.78 2.91
CA CYS A 75 3.61 7.78 2.57
C CYS A 75 3.38 8.10 1.09
N GLU A 76 2.16 7.85 0.63
CA GLU A 76 1.68 8.38 -0.63
C GLU A 76 1.28 9.84 -0.48
N VAL A 77 1.62 10.67 -1.48
CA VAL A 77 1.10 12.02 -1.64
C VAL A 77 0.59 12.22 -3.07
N VAL A 78 -0.47 13.02 -3.21
CA VAL A 78 -0.96 13.46 -4.52
C VAL A 78 -0.93 14.97 -4.56
N GLU A 79 -0.25 15.54 -5.57
CA GLU A 79 -0.21 16.99 -5.77
C GLU A 79 -1.56 17.50 -6.29
N LYS A 80 -1.90 18.76 -5.94
CA LYS A 80 -3.13 19.37 -6.44
C LYS A 80 -3.10 19.50 -7.96
N GLY A 81 -4.19 19.05 -8.58
CA GLY A 81 -4.31 19.02 -10.04
C GLY A 81 -3.69 17.81 -10.70
N SER A 82 -3.07 16.93 -9.94
CA SER A 82 -2.57 15.62 -10.39
C SER A 82 -3.53 14.49 -9.97
N ASN A 83 -3.49 13.40 -10.70
CA ASN A 83 -4.08 12.10 -10.32
C ASN A 83 -2.99 11.04 -10.11
N ILE A 84 -1.72 11.46 -10.04
CA ILE A 84 -0.57 10.57 -9.90
C ILE A 84 -0.13 10.62 -8.44
N GLY A 85 -0.14 9.46 -7.78
CA GLY A 85 0.46 9.27 -6.47
C GLY A 85 1.99 9.27 -6.57
N ASN A 86 2.63 9.98 -5.65
CA ASN A 86 4.07 10.00 -5.48
C ASN A 86 4.40 9.55 -4.06
N LEU A 87 5.60 9.02 -3.86
CA LEU A 87 6.08 8.66 -2.53
C LEU A 87 6.81 9.85 -1.90
N ALA A 88 6.51 10.12 -0.64
CA ALA A 88 7.14 11.18 0.13
C ALA A 88 7.58 10.68 1.51
N ILE A 89 8.64 11.26 2.02
CA ILE A 89 9.11 11.03 3.39
C ILE A 89 8.77 12.26 4.22
N ALA A 90 8.23 12.03 5.42
CA ALA A 90 8.05 13.08 6.41
C ALA A 90 9.39 13.37 7.09
N ALA A 91 9.97 14.53 6.79
CA ALA A 91 11.20 15.02 7.36
C ALA A 91 10.95 16.40 8.00
N ASN A 92 11.22 16.53 9.31
CA ASN A 92 11.08 17.80 10.05
C ASN A 92 9.72 18.49 9.80
N GLU A 93 8.64 17.76 9.96
CA GLU A 93 7.24 18.23 9.75
C GLU A 93 6.87 18.55 8.30
N ASN A 94 7.77 18.38 7.35
CA ASN A 94 7.51 18.55 5.92
C ASN A 94 7.43 17.19 5.20
N LEU A 95 6.61 17.14 4.15
CA LEU A 95 6.56 16.01 3.22
C LEU A 95 7.46 16.31 2.03
N VAL A 96 8.49 15.51 1.84
CA VAL A 96 9.46 15.65 0.74
C VAL A 96 9.29 14.48 -0.21
N ILE A 97 8.92 14.75 -1.48
CA ILE A 97 8.79 13.71 -2.51
C ILE A 97 10.16 13.07 -2.75
N ILE A 98 10.17 11.74 -2.79
CA ILE A 98 11.38 10.96 -3.08
C ILE A 98 11.82 11.24 -4.52
N ASP A 99 13.05 11.73 -4.66
CA ASP A 99 13.72 11.92 -5.95
C ASP A 99 14.74 10.83 -6.15
N SER A 100 14.42 9.83 -6.98
CA SER A 100 15.34 8.75 -7.30
C SER A 100 15.27 8.39 -8.78
N PRO A 101 16.41 8.13 -9.44
CA PRO A 101 16.43 7.66 -10.82
C PRO A 101 15.82 6.26 -10.99
N HIS A 102 15.69 5.52 -9.90
CA HIS A 102 15.10 4.18 -9.89
C HIS A 102 13.56 4.20 -9.82
N LEU A 103 12.97 5.32 -9.38
CA LEU A 103 11.53 5.47 -9.21
C LEU A 103 10.94 6.31 -10.35
N GLU A 104 10.04 5.71 -11.13
CA GLU A 104 9.39 6.40 -12.24
C GLU A 104 8.28 7.34 -11.73
N LYS A 105 8.57 8.65 -11.71
CA LYS A 105 7.66 9.68 -11.19
C LYS A 105 6.46 9.99 -12.09
N THR A 106 6.52 9.62 -13.36
CA THR A 106 5.43 9.86 -14.33
C THR A 106 4.28 8.89 -14.19
N LYS A 107 4.44 7.87 -13.35
CA LYS A 107 3.45 6.84 -13.09
C LYS A 107 3.04 6.85 -11.62
N HIS A 108 1.82 6.40 -11.38
CA HIS A 108 1.27 6.29 -10.03
C HIS A 108 2.10 5.35 -9.15
N ASN A 109 2.47 5.83 -7.98
CA ASN A 109 3.09 5.06 -6.91
C ASN A 109 2.26 5.31 -5.64
N SER A 110 1.72 4.27 -5.06
CA SER A 110 0.90 4.31 -3.84
C SER A 110 1.33 3.22 -2.87
N PHE A 111 0.74 3.17 -1.71
CA PHE A 111 0.91 2.10 -0.73
C PHE A 111 2.38 1.68 -0.54
N PRO A 112 3.26 2.53 0.01
CA PRO A 112 4.71 2.29 0.06
C PRO A 112 5.10 1.30 1.17
N PHE A 113 4.74 0.03 1.02
CA PHE A 113 5.04 -1.00 2.02
C PHE A 113 6.55 -1.14 2.24
N VAL A 114 6.96 -1.14 3.50
CA VAL A 114 8.36 -1.28 3.91
C VAL A 114 8.57 -2.62 4.59
N SER A 115 9.60 -3.34 4.21
CA SER A 115 9.96 -4.63 4.82
C SER A 115 11.48 -4.76 4.97
N ASN A 116 11.89 -5.53 5.98
CA ASN A 116 13.28 -5.99 6.09
C ASN A 116 13.34 -7.45 5.62
N ILE A 117 14.18 -7.72 4.63
CA ILE A 117 14.38 -9.05 4.08
C ILE A 117 15.88 -9.33 4.15
N GLU A 118 16.28 -10.36 4.89
CA GLU A 118 17.68 -10.78 5.05
C GLU A 118 18.62 -9.65 5.52
N GLY A 119 18.11 -8.74 6.36
CA GLY A 119 18.87 -7.61 6.90
C GLY A 119 18.95 -6.38 5.99
N LEU A 120 18.39 -6.43 4.79
CA LEU A 120 18.26 -5.30 3.89
C LEU A 120 16.84 -4.71 3.96
N ASN A 121 16.75 -3.38 3.85
CA ASN A 121 15.48 -2.69 3.85
C ASN A 121 14.96 -2.52 2.43
N PHE A 122 13.71 -2.85 2.23
CA PHE A 122 13.04 -2.76 0.95
C PHE A 122 11.76 -1.94 1.04
N LEU A 123 11.50 -1.20 -0.03
CA LEU A 123 10.27 -0.51 -0.31
C LEU A 123 9.57 -1.21 -1.46
N MET A 124 8.30 -1.55 -1.28
CA MET A 124 7.45 -2.16 -2.29
C MET A 124 6.18 -1.32 -2.47
N PRO A 125 6.19 -0.31 -3.36
CA PRO A 125 4.98 0.45 -3.65
C PRO A 125 4.01 -0.36 -4.52
N GLU A 126 2.74 -0.04 -4.42
CA GLU A 126 1.77 -0.46 -5.43
C GLU A 126 2.11 0.18 -6.77
N MET A 127 2.13 -0.62 -7.82
CA MET A 127 2.55 -0.24 -9.17
C MET A 127 1.52 -0.67 -10.23
N ALA A 128 0.23 -0.67 -9.88
CA ALA A 128 -0.86 -1.16 -10.74
C ALA A 128 -0.86 -0.55 -12.15
N SER A 129 -0.40 0.69 -12.30
CA SER A 129 -0.31 1.37 -13.60
C SER A 129 0.87 0.92 -14.47
N ARG A 130 1.76 0.05 -13.99
CA ARG A 130 3.03 -0.31 -14.67
C ARG A 130 3.08 -1.75 -15.17
N GLY A 131 2.21 -2.62 -14.68
CA GLY A 131 2.12 -4.00 -15.10
C GLY A 131 3.25 -4.92 -14.63
N GLN A 132 4.26 -4.41 -13.91
CA GLN A 132 5.31 -5.24 -13.31
C GLN A 132 5.67 -4.72 -11.92
N GLN A 133 5.43 -5.56 -10.91
CA GLN A 133 5.79 -5.26 -9.54
C GLN A 133 7.31 -5.22 -9.37
N ARG A 134 7.81 -4.24 -8.61
CA ARG A 134 9.23 -4.07 -8.30
C ARG A 134 9.42 -3.91 -6.80
N LEU A 135 10.61 -4.31 -6.37
CA LEU A 135 11.13 -4.09 -5.03
C LEU A 135 12.28 -3.10 -5.13
N TYR A 136 12.33 -2.13 -4.24
CA TYR A 136 13.36 -1.10 -4.19
C TYR A 136 14.16 -1.26 -2.90
N GLU A 137 15.47 -1.46 -3.02
CA GLU A 137 16.35 -1.44 -1.85
C GLU A 137 16.59 0.00 -1.41
N ILE A 138 16.46 0.24 -0.11
CA ILE A 138 16.71 1.55 0.52
C ILE A 138 17.87 1.45 1.51
N ASP A 139 18.75 2.44 1.47
CA ASP A 139 19.89 2.53 2.40
C ASP A 139 19.51 3.13 3.76
N ALA A 140 20.48 3.25 4.64
CA ALA A 140 20.30 3.83 5.98
C ALA A 140 19.90 5.32 5.97
N ASN A 141 20.05 6.01 4.84
CA ASN A 141 19.62 7.39 4.65
C ASN A 141 18.24 7.47 3.94
N ASN A 142 17.54 6.34 3.83
CA ASN A 142 16.27 6.20 3.15
C ASN A 142 16.33 6.54 1.63
N GLN A 143 17.51 6.40 1.02
CA GLN A 143 17.68 6.59 -0.42
C GLN A 143 17.48 5.28 -1.15
N ILE A 144 16.77 5.32 -2.28
CA ILE A 144 16.61 4.14 -3.15
C ILE A 144 17.93 3.94 -3.90
N VAL A 145 18.60 2.82 -3.65
CA VAL A 145 19.91 2.49 -4.23
C VAL A 145 19.84 1.48 -5.35
N ARG A 146 18.84 0.62 -5.36
CA ARG A 146 18.60 -0.39 -6.41
C ARG A 146 17.12 -0.70 -6.60
N SER A 147 16.76 -1.28 -7.74
CA SER A 147 15.42 -1.81 -7.95
C SER A 147 15.46 -3.18 -8.63
N PHE A 148 14.60 -4.07 -8.22
CA PHE A 148 14.47 -5.43 -8.73
C PHE A 148 13.05 -5.67 -9.24
N PRO A 149 12.87 -6.17 -10.47
CA PRO A 149 11.58 -6.71 -10.87
C PRO A 149 11.31 -8.00 -10.09
N LEU A 150 10.10 -8.17 -9.57
CA LEU A 150 9.67 -9.45 -9.03
C LEU A 150 9.22 -10.33 -10.18
N THR A 151 9.91 -11.45 -10.39
CA THR A 151 9.61 -12.40 -11.48
C THR A 151 8.53 -13.41 -11.04
N GLY A 152 7.84 -14.01 -12.02
CA GLY A 152 6.67 -14.85 -11.78
C GLY A 152 5.37 -14.07 -11.55
N LEU A 153 5.42 -12.73 -11.66
CA LEU A 153 4.29 -11.81 -11.46
C LEU A 153 4.03 -10.93 -12.69
N GLU A 154 4.60 -11.28 -13.84
CA GLU A 154 4.61 -10.44 -15.05
C GLU A 154 3.21 -10.18 -15.62
N HIS A 155 2.26 -11.07 -15.32
CA HIS A 155 0.88 -10.97 -15.78
C HIS A 155 -0.09 -10.48 -14.68
N GLU A 156 0.45 -10.16 -13.51
CA GLU A 156 -0.34 -9.75 -12.38
C GLU A 156 -0.31 -8.23 -12.18
N THR A 157 -1.47 -7.65 -11.94
CA THR A 157 -1.60 -6.26 -11.50
C THR A 157 -1.99 -6.28 -10.05
N LEU A 158 -1.00 -6.12 -9.18
CA LEU A 158 -1.15 -6.23 -7.73
C LEU A 158 -1.66 -4.93 -7.13
N ILE A 159 -2.57 -5.05 -6.16
CA ILE A 159 -3.16 -3.95 -5.39
C ILE A 159 -2.80 -4.16 -3.91
N ASP A 160 -2.33 -3.10 -3.25
CA ASP A 160 -1.92 -3.08 -1.84
C ASP A 160 -0.97 -4.26 -1.50
N PRO A 161 0.16 -4.47 -2.22
CA PRO A 161 1.01 -5.63 -2.00
C PRO A 161 1.80 -5.50 -0.70
N ILE A 162 1.84 -6.57 0.07
CA ILE A 162 2.68 -6.71 1.27
C ILE A 162 3.55 -7.95 1.17
N ILE A 163 4.75 -7.87 1.73
CA ILE A 163 5.73 -8.97 1.72
C ILE A 163 6.24 -9.23 3.12
N THR A 164 6.37 -10.49 3.48
CA THR A 164 6.95 -10.92 4.76
C THR A 164 7.80 -12.16 4.57
N VAL A 165 8.68 -12.43 5.53
CA VAL A 165 9.52 -13.63 5.54
C VAL A 165 9.15 -14.50 6.73
N GLN A 166 8.88 -15.76 6.48
CA GLN A 166 8.64 -16.76 7.52
C GLN A 166 9.29 -18.09 7.13
N ASP A 167 10.07 -18.64 8.02
CA ASP A 167 10.74 -19.94 7.86
C ASP A 167 11.55 -20.04 6.55
N GLY A 168 12.29 -18.98 6.21
CA GLY A 168 13.10 -18.90 4.99
C GLY A 168 12.30 -18.88 3.69
N THR A 169 11.00 -18.59 3.77
CA THR A 169 10.13 -18.40 2.62
C THR A 169 9.59 -16.98 2.61
N ILE A 170 9.62 -16.35 1.46
CA ILE A 170 9.04 -15.04 1.23
C ILE A 170 7.58 -15.21 0.84
N TRP A 171 6.69 -14.55 1.54
CA TRP A 171 5.25 -14.54 1.35
C TRP A 171 4.83 -13.19 0.84
N LEU A 172 4.17 -13.13 -0.32
CA LEU A 172 3.63 -11.92 -0.90
C LEU A 172 2.11 -12.02 -0.96
N PHE A 173 1.43 -11.11 -0.28
CA PHE A 173 -0.02 -10.99 -0.26
C PHE A 173 -0.42 -9.76 -1.05
N ALA A 174 -1.46 -9.85 -1.88
CA ALA A 174 -2.02 -8.72 -2.60
C ALA A 174 -3.45 -8.98 -3.06
N GLY A 175 -4.20 -7.92 -3.35
CA GLY A 175 -5.34 -7.97 -4.24
C GLY A 175 -4.89 -8.08 -5.70
N LYS A 176 -5.75 -8.55 -6.60
CA LYS A 176 -5.57 -8.43 -8.06
C LYS A 176 -6.53 -7.39 -8.59
N LEU A 177 -6.09 -6.54 -9.51
CA LEU A 177 -6.93 -5.50 -10.11
C LEU A 177 -8.26 -6.11 -10.61
N GLY A 178 -9.37 -5.52 -10.18
CA GLY A 178 -10.73 -5.98 -10.53
C GLY A 178 -11.35 -6.94 -9.53
N SER A 179 -10.56 -7.58 -8.66
CA SER A 179 -11.03 -8.42 -7.54
C SER A 179 -10.45 -8.01 -6.18
N ASP A 180 -9.70 -6.93 -6.12
CA ASP A 180 -8.99 -6.41 -4.96
C ASP A 180 -9.88 -6.08 -3.77
N LEU A 181 -11.14 -5.76 -4.02
CA LEU A 181 -12.11 -5.47 -2.95
C LEU A 181 -12.72 -6.73 -2.31
N ASP A 182 -12.59 -7.88 -2.95
CA ASP A 182 -13.32 -9.09 -2.59
C ASP A 182 -12.41 -10.29 -2.34
N CYS A 183 -11.20 -10.32 -2.93
CA CYS A 183 -10.29 -11.46 -2.84
C CYS A 183 -8.87 -11.06 -2.51
N LEU A 184 -8.23 -11.85 -1.64
CA LEU A 184 -6.82 -11.76 -1.29
C LEU A 184 -6.08 -12.97 -1.88
N PHE A 185 -4.93 -12.71 -2.48
CA PHE A 185 -4.08 -13.72 -3.11
C PHE A 185 -2.73 -13.79 -2.41
N LEU A 186 -2.05 -14.93 -2.58
CA LEU A 186 -0.76 -15.25 -1.99
C LEU A 186 0.18 -15.83 -3.04
N TRP A 187 1.41 -15.35 -3.06
CA TRP A 187 2.52 -15.95 -3.81
C TRP A 187 3.68 -16.22 -2.87
N LEU A 188 4.49 -17.19 -3.23
CA LEU A 188 5.63 -17.68 -2.44
C LEU A 188 6.91 -17.65 -3.27
N SER A 189 8.03 -17.30 -2.65
CA SER A 189 9.36 -17.48 -3.22
C SER A 189 10.38 -17.82 -2.15
N LYS A 190 11.51 -18.42 -2.54
CA LYS A 190 12.65 -18.67 -1.64
C LYS A 190 13.62 -17.51 -1.56
N SER A 191 13.59 -16.60 -2.56
CA SER A 191 14.45 -15.43 -2.63
C SER A 191 13.75 -14.33 -3.43
N ILE A 192 14.10 -13.06 -3.18
CA ILE A 192 13.64 -11.93 -4.01
C ILE A 192 14.16 -12.00 -5.46
N HIS A 193 15.14 -12.86 -5.72
CA HIS A 193 15.73 -13.06 -7.04
C HIS A 193 15.19 -14.31 -7.78
N GLU A 194 14.34 -15.10 -7.12
CA GLU A 194 13.65 -16.24 -7.68
C GLU A 194 12.20 -15.91 -8.04
N PRO A 195 11.60 -16.65 -9.00
CA PRO A 195 10.20 -16.44 -9.35
C PRO A 195 9.27 -16.66 -8.17
N PHE A 196 8.26 -15.80 -8.08
CA PHE A 196 7.14 -16.00 -7.18
C PHE A 196 6.14 -16.98 -7.78
N GLU A 197 5.79 -17.99 -7.02
CA GLU A 197 4.82 -19.02 -7.42
C GLU A 197 3.48 -18.75 -6.74
N GLU A 198 2.41 -18.82 -7.53
CA GLU A 198 1.05 -18.65 -7.00
C GLU A 198 0.70 -19.79 -6.04
N HIS A 199 0.15 -19.45 -4.88
CA HIS A 199 -0.27 -20.44 -3.89
C HIS A 199 -1.46 -21.27 -4.40
N LYS A 200 -1.42 -22.59 -4.19
CA LYS A 200 -2.41 -23.56 -4.73
C LYS A 200 -3.85 -23.31 -4.28
N LEU A 201 -4.04 -22.62 -3.15
CA LEU A 201 -5.36 -22.30 -2.59
C LEU A 201 -5.84 -20.90 -2.95
N ASN A 202 -5.17 -20.23 -3.89
CA ASN A 202 -5.62 -18.89 -4.32
C ASN A 202 -7.02 -18.93 -4.96
N PRO A 203 -7.82 -17.90 -4.66
CA PRO A 203 -7.63 -16.87 -3.67
C PRO A 203 -7.74 -17.40 -2.23
N ILE A 204 -6.79 -17.01 -1.36
CA ILE A 204 -6.75 -17.50 0.04
C ILE A 204 -7.88 -16.94 0.91
N VAL A 205 -8.44 -15.79 0.54
CA VAL A 205 -9.64 -15.20 1.13
C VAL A 205 -10.51 -14.65 0.01
N CYS A 206 -11.81 -14.96 0.03
CA CYS A 206 -12.83 -14.33 -0.80
C CYS A 206 -13.93 -13.79 0.11
N SER A 207 -13.80 -12.55 0.53
CA SER A 207 -14.77 -11.87 1.38
C SER A 207 -14.53 -10.36 1.35
N PRO A 208 -15.52 -9.55 0.96
CA PRO A 208 -15.37 -8.09 0.95
C PRO A 208 -15.13 -7.49 2.35
N LYS A 209 -15.30 -8.31 3.40
CA LYS A 209 -15.07 -7.90 4.78
C LYS A 209 -13.62 -8.11 5.24
N PHE A 210 -12.91 -9.08 4.65
CA PHE A 210 -11.62 -9.55 5.16
C PHE A 210 -10.52 -9.61 4.08
N ALA A 211 -10.86 -9.43 2.81
CA ALA A 211 -9.89 -9.60 1.72
C ALA A 211 -8.96 -8.41 1.55
N ARG A 212 -9.39 -7.22 1.94
CA ARG A 212 -8.58 -6.02 1.79
C ARG A 212 -7.72 -5.79 3.03
N ASN A 213 -6.44 -5.49 2.80
CA ASN A 213 -5.43 -5.28 3.85
C ASN A 213 -5.46 -3.87 4.47
N ALA A 214 -6.41 -3.03 4.11
CA ALA A 214 -6.50 -1.67 4.61
C ALA A 214 -7.71 -1.47 5.52
#